data_238978fd62100cb826e8872e7aaf3eac
#
_entry.id   238978fd62100cb826e8872e7aaf3eac
#
_cell.length_a   1.000
_cell.length_b   1.000
_cell.length_c   1.000
_cell.angle_alpha   90.00
_cell.angle_beta   90.00
_cell.angle_gamma   90.00
#
_symmetry.space_group_name_H-M   'P 1'
#
loop_
_entity.id
_entity.type
_entity.pdbx_description
1 polymer ?
#
loop_
_entity_poly.entity_id
_entity_poly.type
_entity_poly.pdbx_seq_one_letter_code
_entity_poly.pdbx_strand_id
1 'polypeptide(L)'
;MIKKSIQDLAKRYANEFISIRHHLHANPELSYKEFETSAFVQQKLSEWGIPFEVKATTGVVGLVKGKNPGKRVVALRADMDALPISEENDVDYRSKNAGVMHACGHDVHTTCLLGAAKILHELKDAWEGTVKLIFQPGEEKNPGGASLLIGEGVLEDPKPEKIFALHVHPGLEVGKLSFRNGMVMASADELYISIKSTGGHAAAPQFTADTILIASHLVVSLQQIVSRNNSPFNPSVLSITSFQGGHTTNVIPSEVKLMGTFRAMNEEWRFKAHELIKKQTIELVTAMGAEADIHIDIGYPFVLNDEALGNAARKKAEEYMGAANVEETELRMGAEDFAYYSHKIPACFFRLGAGNKAKGITSGVHTPTFNIDERAIETGMGMMAWLGADI
;
A
#
# COMPACT_ATOMS: atom_id res chain seq x y z
N MET A 1 -3.93 -9.28 32.31
CA MET A 1 -4.49 -10.63 32.02
C MET A 1 -4.72 -10.84 30.53
N ILE A 2 -5.45 -10.02 29.82
CA ILE A 2 -5.80 -10.24 28.41
C ILE A 2 -4.58 -10.32 27.45
N LYS A 3 -3.54 -9.48 27.62
CA LYS A 3 -2.32 -9.53 26.82
C LYS A 3 -1.69 -10.93 26.81
N LYS A 4 -1.55 -11.56 27.99
CA LYS A 4 -0.99 -12.91 28.09
C LYS A 4 -1.85 -13.93 27.37
N SER A 5 -3.18 -13.84 27.51
CA SER A 5 -4.11 -14.73 26.80
C SER A 5 -3.98 -14.59 25.28
N ILE A 6 -3.84 -13.35 24.76
CA ILE A 6 -3.60 -13.09 23.33
C ILE A 6 -2.28 -13.74 22.87
N GLN A 7 -1.19 -13.55 23.62
CA GLN A 7 0.11 -14.17 23.30
C GLN A 7 0.03 -15.70 23.29
N ASP A 8 -0.65 -16.30 24.27
CA ASP A 8 -0.80 -17.75 24.39
C ASP A 8 -1.65 -18.31 23.23
N LEU A 9 -2.72 -17.61 22.82
CA LEU A 9 -3.53 -17.98 21.67
C LEU A 9 -2.78 -17.79 20.35
N ALA A 10 -2.06 -16.68 20.16
CA ALA A 10 -1.23 -16.46 18.98
C ALA A 10 -0.21 -17.59 18.80
N LYS A 11 0.47 -17.98 19.86
CA LYS A 11 1.39 -19.12 19.86
C LYS A 11 0.68 -20.45 19.55
N ARG A 12 -0.49 -20.69 20.17
CA ARG A 12 -1.29 -21.90 19.94
C ARG A 12 -1.71 -22.05 18.49
N TYR A 13 -2.11 -20.96 17.86
CA TYR A 13 -2.62 -20.95 16.51
C TYR A 13 -1.56 -20.78 15.41
N ALA A 14 -0.28 -20.55 15.76
CA ALA A 14 0.77 -20.23 14.80
C ALA A 14 0.80 -21.22 13.62
N ASN A 15 0.83 -22.52 13.86
CA ASN A 15 0.88 -23.53 12.80
C ASN A 15 -0.39 -23.56 11.92
N GLU A 16 -1.57 -23.36 12.51
CA GLU A 16 -2.83 -23.24 11.76
C GLU A 16 -2.77 -22.06 10.80
N PHE A 17 -2.32 -20.89 11.28
CA PHE A 17 -2.27 -19.70 10.46
C PHE A 17 -1.10 -19.69 9.46
N ILE A 18 0.00 -20.39 9.72
CA ILE A 18 1.01 -20.68 8.69
C ILE A 18 0.38 -21.50 7.55
N SER A 19 -0.44 -22.50 7.84
CA SER A 19 -1.14 -23.27 6.81
C SER A 19 -2.16 -22.43 6.02
N ILE A 20 -2.84 -21.48 6.68
CA ILE A 20 -3.72 -20.50 6.02
C ILE A 20 -2.92 -19.62 5.06
N ARG A 21 -1.77 -19.10 5.51
CA ARG A 21 -0.87 -18.31 4.65
C ARG A 21 -0.40 -19.11 3.44
N HIS A 22 -0.01 -20.38 3.63
CA HIS A 22 0.39 -21.25 2.51
C HIS A 22 -0.74 -21.45 1.50
N HIS A 23 -1.98 -21.60 1.97
CA HIS A 23 -3.15 -21.68 1.10
C HIS A 23 -3.35 -20.41 0.28
N LEU A 24 -3.31 -19.24 0.91
CA LEU A 24 -3.44 -17.95 0.24
C LEU A 24 -2.30 -17.71 -0.75
N HIS A 25 -1.06 -17.97 -0.33
CA HIS A 25 0.13 -17.82 -1.18
C HIS A 25 0.09 -18.70 -2.42
N ALA A 26 -0.40 -19.93 -2.27
CA ALA A 26 -0.50 -20.88 -3.39
C ALA A 26 -1.64 -20.54 -4.38
N ASN A 27 -2.59 -19.69 -4.00
CA ASN A 27 -3.76 -19.32 -4.81
C ASN A 27 -3.92 -17.79 -4.93
N PRO A 28 -2.88 -17.05 -5.39
CA PRO A 28 -2.91 -15.59 -5.46
C PRO A 28 -3.82 -15.11 -6.58
N GLU A 29 -4.51 -14.00 -6.36
CA GLU A 29 -5.39 -13.35 -7.33
C GLU A 29 -5.03 -11.88 -7.49
N LEU A 30 -5.15 -11.36 -8.71
CA LEU A 30 -4.85 -9.97 -9.02
C LEU A 30 -5.90 -9.01 -8.44
N SER A 31 -5.52 -7.74 -8.28
CA SER A 31 -6.39 -6.65 -7.83
C SER A 31 -7.77 -6.66 -8.48
N TYR A 32 -8.82 -6.58 -7.65
CA TYR A 32 -10.25 -6.63 -8.02
C TYR A 32 -10.74 -7.97 -8.59
N LYS A 33 -9.93 -9.03 -8.47
CA LYS A 33 -10.28 -10.38 -8.91
C LYS A 33 -10.07 -11.43 -7.81
N GLU A 34 -10.03 -10.99 -6.55
CA GLU A 34 -9.75 -11.79 -5.36
C GLU A 34 -11.00 -12.61 -4.93
N PHE A 35 -11.66 -13.28 -5.87
CA PHE A 35 -12.93 -13.97 -5.61
C PHE A 35 -12.77 -15.18 -4.71
N GLU A 36 -11.77 -16.03 -4.96
CA GLU A 36 -11.49 -17.21 -4.16
C GLU A 36 -10.91 -16.82 -2.79
N THR A 37 -10.05 -15.80 -2.76
CA THR A 37 -9.51 -15.23 -1.51
C THR A 37 -10.63 -14.67 -0.65
N SER A 38 -11.55 -13.90 -1.24
CA SER A 38 -12.74 -13.37 -0.57
C SER A 38 -13.63 -14.49 -0.03
N ALA A 39 -13.92 -15.52 -0.86
CA ALA A 39 -14.71 -16.67 -0.45
C ALA A 39 -14.05 -17.43 0.71
N PHE A 40 -12.74 -17.59 0.68
CA PHE A 40 -11.98 -18.22 1.76
C PHE A 40 -12.07 -17.42 3.07
N VAL A 41 -11.91 -16.09 3.02
CA VAL A 41 -12.08 -15.21 4.20
C VAL A 41 -13.50 -15.35 4.76
N GLN A 42 -14.54 -15.28 3.91
CA GLN A 42 -15.94 -15.44 4.31
C GLN A 42 -16.18 -16.80 4.96
N GLN A 43 -15.61 -17.87 4.40
CA GLN A 43 -15.69 -19.21 4.97
C GLN A 43 -15.09 -19.24 6.37
N LYS A 44 -13.88 -18.69 6.59
CA LYS A 44 -13.23 -18.67 7.90
C LYS A 44 -14.02 -17.88 8.94
N LEU A 45 -14.54 -16.71 8.58
CA LEU A 45 -15.39 -15.92 9.47
C LEU A 45 -16.69 -16.68 9.82
N SER A 46 -17.31 -17.36 8.84
CA SER A 46 -18.50 -18.20 9.06
C SER A 46 -18.20 -19.36 10.00
N GLU A 47 -17.10 -20.09 9.81
CA GLU A 47 -16.67 -21.21 10.67
C GLU A 47 -16.53 -20.79 12.14
N TRP A 48 -16.12 -19.54 12.39
CA TRP A 48 -15.98 -18.99 13.73
C TRP A 48 -17.21 -18.25 14.25
N GLY A 49 -18.28 -18.15 13.43
CA GLY A 49 -19.51 -17.43 13.80
C GLY A 49 -19.33 -15.91 13.90
N ILE A 50 -18.39 -15.34 13.16
CA ILE A 50 -18.18 -13.90 13.06
C ILE A 50 -19.04 -13.35 11.91
N PRO A 51 -20.00 -12.44 12.18
CA PRO A 51 -20.83 -11.84 11.15
C PRO A 51 -20.00 -10.94 10.23
N PHE A 52 -20.31 -10.96 8.95
CA PHE A 52 -19.64 -10.14 7.92
C PHE A 52 -20.60 -9.72 6.82
N GLU A 53 -20.18 -8.76 6.02
CA GLU A 53 -20.78 -8.34 4.75
C GLU A 53 -19.70 -8.25 3.67
N VAL A 54 -20.09 -8.37 2.40
CA VAL A 54 -19.21 -8.17 1.24
C VAL A 54 -19.42 -6.76 0.71
N LYS A 55 -18.30 -6.05 0.46
CA LYS A 55 -18.26 -4.70 -0.09
C LYS A 55 -17.20 -4.60 -1.19
N ALA A 56 -17.33 -3.62 -2.09
CA ALA A 56 -16.41 -3.41 -3.21
C ALA A 56 -16.12 -4.71 -3.98
N THR A 57 -17.15 -5.51 -4.24
CA THR A 57 -17.15 -6.77 -5.00
C THR A 57 -16.48 -7.94 -4.25
N THR A 58 -15.23 -7.82 -3.84
CA THR A 58 -14.44 -8.91 -3.22
C THR A 58 -13.99 -8.58 -1.80
N GLY A 59 -14.17 -7.35 -1.33
CA GLY A 59 -13.85 -6.95 0.04
C GLY A 59 -14.79 -7.60 1.06
N VAL A 60 -14.26 -7.96 2.23
CA VAL A 60 -15.04 -8.57 3.32
C VAL A 60 -14.90 -7.73 4.58
N VAL A 61 -16.03 -7.35 5.17
CA VAL A 61 -16.07 -6.54 6.38
C VAL A 61 -16.72 -7.34 7.52
N GLY A 62 -15.91 -7.78 8.49
CA GLY A 62 -16.38 -8.55 9.64
C GLY A 62 -16.52 -7.70 10.91
N LEU A 63 -17.34 -8.15 11.85
CA LEU A 63 -17.53 -7.49 13.14
C LEU A 63 -17.32 -8.47 14.29
N VAL A 64 -16.30 -8.24 15.11
CA VAL A 64 -16.12 -8.96 16.37
C VAL A 64 -16.58 -8.07 17.53
N LYS A 65 -17.60 -8.52 18.26
CA LYS A 65 -18.18 -7.78 19.38
C LYS A 65 -17.69 -8.36 20.69
N GLY A 66 -17.01 -7.54 21.51
CA GLY A 66 -16.69 -7.82 22.89
C GLY A 66 -17.83 -7.44 23.85
N LYS A 67 -17.53 -7.34 25.14
CA LYS A 67 -18.46 -6.75 26.12
C LYS A 67 -18.74 -5.29 25.76
N ASN A 68 -19.95 -4.81 26.09
CA ASN A 68 -20.33 -3.41 25.84
C ASN A 68 -19.95 -2.95 24.41
N PRO A 69 -20.48 -3.58 23.34
CA PRO A 69 -19.98 -3.39 21.97
C PRO A 69 -20.11 -1.94 21.47
N GLY A 70 -21.00 -1.13 22.05
CA GLY A 70 -21.13 0.30 21.72
C GLY A 70 -20.12 1.21 22.43
N LYS A 71 -19.25 0.70 23.31
CA LYS A 71 -18.31 1.51 24.08
C LYS A 71 -17.25 2.18 23.21
N ARG A 72 -16.77 1.47 22.19
CA ARG A 72 -15.79 1.94 21.21
C ARG A 72 -15.82 1.06 19.96
N VAL A 73 -15.35 1.59 18.85
CA VAL A 73 -15.16 0.82 17.61
C VAL A 73 -13.75 1.06 17.09
N VAL A 74 -13.00 -0.02 16.87
CA VAL A 74 -11.66 0.00 16.30
C VAL A 74 -11.67 -0.76 14.99
N ALA A 75 -11.09 -0.22 13.93
CA ALA A 75 -10.91 -0.93 12.67
C ALA A 75 -9.51 -1.54 12.55
N LEU A 76 -9.44 -2.74 12.01
CA LEU A 76 -8.21 -3.43 11.62
C LEU A 76 -8.30 -3.77 10.14
N ARG A 77 -7.28 -3.42 9.34
CA ARG A 77 -7.28 -3.62 7.88
C ARG A 77 -6.16 -4.56 7.44
N ALA A 78 -6.47 -5.40 6.47
CA ALA A 78 -5.50 -6.13 5.64
C ALA A 78 -5.95 -6.07 4.18
N ASP A 79 -5.01 -5.91 3.27
CA ASP A 79 -5.16 -6.07 1.82
C ASP A 79 -5.13 -7.55 1.43
N MET A 80 -5.67 -7.88 0.22
CA MET A 80 -5.85 -9.28 -0.20
C MET A 80 -5.25 -9.60 -1.57
N ASP A 81 -4.97 -8.61 -2.39
CA ASP A 81 -4.57 -8.80 -3.78
C ASP A 81 -3.10 -9.20 -3.96
N ALA A 82 -2.78 -9.73 -5.14
CA ALA A 82 -1.46 -10.17 -5.56
C ALA A 82 -0.98 -9.43 -6.81
N LEU A 83 0.28 -9.64 -7.17
CA LEU A 83 0.97 -8.96 -8.26
C LEU A 83 1.17 -9.85 -9.49
N PRO A 84 1.24 -9.26 -10.72
CA PRO A 84 1.52 -9.99 -11.95
C PRO A 84 3.03 -10.32 -12.05
N ILE A 85 3.52 -11.15 -11.13
CA ILE A 85 4.92 -11.57 -11.03
C ILE A 85 4.98 -13.09 -11.07
N SER A 86 5.88 -13.65 -11.87
CA SER A 86 6.15 -15.08 -11.88
C SER A 86 7.04 -15.44 -10.69
N GLU A 87 6.56 -16.29 -9.79
CA GLU A 87 7.31 -16.69 -8.62
C GLU A 87 8.49 -17.60 -8.99
N GLU A 88 9.64 -17.37 -8.34
CA GLU A 88 10.88 -18.15 -8.51
C GLU A 88 11.31 -18.90 -7.24
N ASN A 89 10.52 -18.82 -6.15
CA ASN A 89 10.81 -19.58 -4.94
C ASN A 89 10.67 -21.09 -5.16
N ASP A 90 11.54 -21.86 -4.53
CA ASP A 90 11.45 -23.34 -4.44
C ASP A 90 10.85 -23.71 -3.08
N VAL A 91 9.51 -23.65 -3.00
CA VAL A 91 8.73 -23.95 -1.80
C VAL A 91 7.49 -24.77 -2.16
N ASP A 92 7.05 -25.63 -1.25
CA ASP A 92 5.88 -26.52 -1.47
C ASP A 92 4.56 -25.76 -1.68
N TYR A 93 4.48 -24.55 -1.14
CA TYR A 93 3.30 -23.66 -1.23
C TYR A 93 3.44 -22.59 -2.34
N ARG A 94 4.35 -22.78 -3.29
CA ARG A 94 4.52 -21.88 -4.45
C ARG A 94 3.19 -21.61 -5.15
N SER A 95 3.05 -20.41 -5.71
CA SER A 95 1.90 -20.02 -6.52
C SER A 95 1.55 -21.06 -7.59
N LYS A 96 0.28 -21.46 -7.65
CA LYS A 96 -0.31 -22.31 -8.69
C LYS A 96 -0.85 -21.52 -9.88
N ASN A 97 -0.94 -20.19 -9.74
CA ASN A 97 -1.44 -19.28 -10.75
C ASN A 97 -0.25 -18.70 -11.53
N ALA A 98 0.02 -19.23 -12.73
CA ALA A 98 1.16 -18.81 -13.54
C ALA A 98 1.17 -17.29 -13.76
N GLY A 99 2.32 -16.65 -13.47
CA GLY A 99 2.49 -15.20 -13.63
C GLY A 99 1.85 -14.34 -12.54
N VAL A 100 1.34 -14.93 -11.46
CA VAL A 100 0.76 -14.21 -10.32
C VAL A 100 1.40 -14.68 -9.02
N MET A 101 1.75 -13.76 -8.12
CA MET A 101 2.41 -14.07 -6.85
C MET A 101 2.03 -13.04 -5.78
N HIS A 102 1.87 -13.47 -4.53
CA HIS A 102 1.86 -12.58 -3.37
C HIS A 102 3.27 -12.04 -3.08
N ALA A 103 3.78 -11.18 -3.97
CA ALA A 103 5.12 -10.60 -3.84
C ALA A 103 5.17 -9.33 -2.96
N CYS A 104 4.03 -8.88 -2.42
CA CYS A 104 3.95 -7.79 -1.44
C CYS A 104 3.61 -8.26 -0.02
N GLY A 105 3.22 -9.54 0.14
CA GLY A 105 2.93 -10.15 1.44
C GLY A 105 1.50 -9.96 1.93
N HIS A 106 0.56 -9.65 1.04
CA HIS A 106 -0.87 -9.50 1.39
C HIS A 106 -1.50 -10.82 1.87
N ASP A 107 -0.95 -11.97 1.48
CA ASP A 107 -1.25 -13.27 2.08
C ASP A 107 -0.94 -13.30 3.59
N VAL A 108 0.15 -12.67 4.01
CA VAL A 108 0.54 -12.55 5.43
C VAL A 108 -0.38 -11.57 6.16
N HIS A 109 -0.69 -10.41 5.53
CA HIS A 109 -1.57 -9.40 6.12
C HIS A 109 -2.97 -9.98 6.37
N THR A 110 -3.57 -10.59 5.35
CA THR A 110 -4.87 -11.30 5.43
C THR A 110 -4.84 -12.39 6.50
N THR A 111 -3.77 -13.19 6.54
CA THR A 111 -3.57 -14.24 7.56
C THR A 111 -3.50 -13.64 8.96
N CYS A 112 -2.75 -12.57 9.17
CA CYS A 112 -2.63 -11.91 10.47
C CYS A 112 -3.98 -11.34 10.93
N LEU A 113 -4.77 -10.76 10.03
CA LEU A 113 -6.08 -10.23 10.36
C LEU A 113 -7.10 -11.33 10.69
N LEU A 114 -7.10 -12.44 9.95
CA LEU A 114 -7.88 -13.65 10.28
C LEU A 114 -7.49 -14.20 11.66
N GLY A 115 -6.18 -14.25 11.97
CA GLY A 115 -5.68 -14.68 13.27
C GLY A 115 -6.15 -13.77 14.41
N ALA A 116 -6.06 -12.46 14.21
CA ALA A 116 -6.56 -11.49 15.15
C ALA A 116 -8.09 -11.62 15.36
N ALA A 117 -8.84 -11.86 14.29
CA ALA A 117 -10.28 -12.09 14.34
C ALA A 117 -10.64 -13.28 15.23
N LYS A 118 -9.97 -14.43 15.03
CA LYS A 118 -10.17 -15.65 15.81
C LYS A 118 -9.83 -15.45 17.29
N ILE A 119 -8.67 -14.83 17.58
CA ILE A 119 -8.21 -14.53 18.94
C ILE A 119 -9.20 -13.60 19.66
N LEU A 120 -9.60 -12.52 19.02
CA LEU A 120 -10.55 -11.55 19.58
C LEU A 120 -11.92 -12.19 19.85
N HIS A 121 -12.39 -13.05 18.94
CA HIS A 121 -13.67 -13.74 19.08
C HIS A 121 -13.64 -14.74 20.24
N GLU A 122 -12.56 -15.52 20.39
CA GLU A 122 -12.40 -16.45 21.52
C GLU A 122 -12.33 -15.71 22.87
N LEU A 123 -11.74 -14.52 22.89
CA LEU A 123 -11.59 -13.69 24.08
C LEU A 123 -12.70 -12.62 24.22
N LYS A 124 -13.83 -12.73 23.52
CA LYS A 124 -14.87 -11.67 23.47
C LYS A 124 -15.39 -11.24 24.84
N ASP A 125 -15.34 -12.13 25.83
CA ASP A 125 -15.74 -11.86 27.20
C ASP A 125 -14.64 -11.21 28.07
N ALA A 126 -13.46 -10.93 27.50
CA ALA A 126 -12.31 -10.36 28.21
C ALA A 126 -11.98 -8.92 27.81
N TRP A 127 -12.63 -8.36 26.79
CA TRP A 127 -12.42 -7.00 26.29
C TRP A 127 -13.76 -6.30 25.98
N GLU A 128 -13.75 -4.99 25.73
CA GLU A 128 -14.96 -4.19 25.52
C GLU A 128 -14.91 -3.46 24.17
N GLY A 129 -16.09 -3.24 23.56
CA GLY A 129 -16.23 -2.55 22.30
C GLY A 129 -16.48 -3.49 21.11
N THR A 130 -16.25 -2.98 19.92
CA THR A 130 -16.34 -3.70 18.64
C THR A 130 -15.06 -3.54 17.85
N VAL A 131 -14.57 -4.62 17.26
CA VAL A 131 -13.50 -4.58 16.26
C VAL A 131 -14.11 -4.83 14.89
N LYS A 132 -13.95 -3.85 13.98
CA LYS A 132 -14.32 -3.95 12.56
C LYS A 132 -13.11 -4.47 11.80
N LEU A 133 -13.25 -5.62 11.18
CA LEU A 133 -12.24 -6.28 10.36
C LEU A 133 -12.47 -5.88 8.91
N ILE A 134 -11.46 -5.32 8.25
CA ILE A 134 -11.54 -4.87 6.85
C ILE A 134 -10.53 -5.68 6.02
N PHE A 135 -11.03 -6.69 5.32
CA PHE A 135 -10.26 -7.42 4.31
C PHE A 135 -10.48 -6.71 2.98
N GLN A 136 -9.48 -5.97 2.56
CA GLN A 136 -9.58 -5.01 1.47
C GLN A 136 -9.09 -5.58 0.14
N PRO A 137 -9.83 -5.41 -0.97
CA PRO A 137 -9.36 -5.74 -2.31
C PRO A 137 -8.45 -4.66 -2.88
N GLY A 138 -7.68 -4.98 -3.92
CA GLY A 138 -7.13 -4.05 -4.90
C GLY A 138 -6.27 -2.92 -4.35
N GLU A 139 -5.28 -3.20 -3.49
CA GLU A 139 -4.33 -2.21 -3.03
C GLU A 139 -3.35 -1.79 -4.14
N GLU A 140 -2.91 -2.73 -4.97
CA GLU A 140 -1.84 -2.56 -5.97
C GLU A 140 -2.30 -1.88 -7.27
N LYS A 141 -3.57 -1.46 -7.34
CA LYS A 141 -4.15 -0.88 -8.56
C LYS A 141 -5.14 0.24 -8.28
N ASN A 142 -4.94 1.39 -8.97
CA ASN A 142 -5.91 2.50 -8.95
C ASN A 142 -7.33 2.02 -9.29
N PRO A 143 -8.35 2.59 -8.65
CA PRO A 143 -8.32 3.72 -7.69
C PRO A 143 -7.98 3.34 -6.24
N GLY A 144 -7.62 2.07 -5.95
CA GLY A 144 -7.39 1.53 -4.63
C GLY A 144 -8.69 1.05 -3.96
N GLY A 145 -8.64 -0.18 -3.41
CA GLY A 145 -9.80 -0.79 -2.71
C GLY A 145 -10.24 0.00 -1.49
N ALA A 146 -9.32 0.73 -0.84
CA ALA A 146 -9.65 1.62 0.27
C ALA A 146 -10.65 2.70 -0.15
N SER A 147 -10.44 3.35 -1.31
CA SER A 147 -11.33 4.39 -1.83
C SER A 147 -12.73 3.83 -2.14
N LEU A 148 -12.80 2.63 -2.71
CA LEU A 148 -14.06 1.94 -3.02
C LEU A 148 -14.83 1.56 -1.75
N LEU A 149 -14.15 0.95 -0.78
CA LEU A 149 -14.75 0.59 0.51
C LEU A 149 -15.26 1.81 1.29
N ILE A 150 -14.51 2.91 1.28
CA ILE A 150 -14.95 4.18 1.87
C ILE A 150 -16.19 4.70 1.14
N GLY A 151 -16.21 4.65 -0.19
CA GLY A 151 -17.37 5.02 -1.00
C GLY A 151 -18.64 4.19 -0.68
N GLU A 152 -18.47 2.93 -0.29
CA GLU A 152 -19.54 2.03 0.16
C GLU A 152 -19.79 2.10 1.69
N GLY A 153 -19.24 3.10 2.38
CA GLY A 153 -19.57 3.39 3.78
C GLY A 153 -18.87 2.47 4.80
N VAL A 154 -17.70 1.89 4.49
CA VAL A 154 -16.98 1.02 5.43
C VAL A 154 -16.59 1.73 6.74
N LEU A 155 -16.45 3.06 6.71
CA LEU A 155 -16.17 3.88 7.88
C LEU A 155 -17.44 4.37 8.62
N GLU A 156 -18.61 3.88 8.23
CA GLU A 156 -19.88 4.24 8.86
C GLU A 156 -20.31 3.14 9.85
N ASP A 157 -21.43 2.56 9.73
CA ASP A 157 -22.11 1.69 10.70
C ASP A 157 -21.44 0.30 10.95
N PRO A 158 -20.85 0.06 12.14
CA PRO A 158 -20.54 1.04 13.20
C PRO A 158 -19.31 1.90 12.81
N LYS A 159 -19.35 3.20 13.12
CA LYS A 159 -18.28 4.14 12.79
C LYS A 159 -17.03 3.86 13.63
N PRO A 160 -15.87 3.52 13.04
CA PRO A 160 -14.64 3.33 13.80
C PRO A 160 -14.03 4.68 14.24
N GLU A 161 -13.52 4.72 15.47
CA GLU A 161 -12.83 5.88 16.04
C GLU A 161 -11.38 5.98 15.53
N LYS A 162 -10.82 4.85 15.13
CA LYS A 162 -9.44 4.71 14.69
C LYS A 162 -9.25 3.44 13.87
N ILE A 163 -8.17 3.40 13.08
CA ILE A 163 -7.83 2.25 12.24
C ILE A 163 -6.34 1.90 12.33
N PHE A 164 -6.07 0.59 12.31
CA PHE A 164 -4.71 0.06 12.24
C PHE A 164 -4.55 -0.84 11.02
N ALA A 165 -3.37 -0.80 10.40
CA ALA A 165 -2.92 -1.79 9.45
C ALA A 165 -1.44 -2.11 9.66
N LEU A 166 -1.06 -3.35 9.42
CA LEU A 166 0.33 -3.78 9.35
C LEU A 166 0.76 -4.00 7.89
N HIS A 167 2.04 -3.87 7.64
CA HIS A 167 2.64 -4.31 6.38
C HIS A 167 3.97 -5.01 6.67
N VAL A 168 4.20 -6.14 6.04
CA VAL A 168 5.47 -6.87 6.14
C VAL A 168 6.64 -6.03 5.65
N HIS A 169 7.78 -6.18 6.31
CA HIS A 169 9.01 -5.50 5.92
C HIS A 169 10.20 -6.46 5.97
N PRO A 170 10.65 -7.00 4.81
CA PRO A 170 11.77 -7.93 4.76
C PRO A 170 13.11 -7.35 5.25
N GLY A 171 13.28 -6.02 5.19
CA GLY A 171 14.45 -5.34 5.72
C GLY A 171 14.52 -5.29 7.25
N LEU A 172 13.41 -5.60 7.94
CA LEU A 172 13.30 -5.71 9.39
C LEU A 172 13.29 -7.18 9.79
N GLU A 173 14.12 -7.55 10.76
CA GLU A 173 14.18 -8.93 11.27
C GLU A 173 12.85 -9.37 11.87
N VAL A 174 12.50 -10.62 11.66
CA VAL A 174 11.34 -11.27 12.28
C VAL A 174 11.40 -11.17 13.80
N GLY A 175 10.24 -10.95 14.43
CA GLY A 175 10.14 -10.69 15.87
C GLY A 175 10.33 -9.22 16.24
N LYS A 176 10.40 -8.32 15.26
CA LYS A 176 10.43 -6.88 15.46
C LYS A 176 9.24 -6.19 14.80
N LEU A 177 8.89 -5.02 15.33
CA LEU A 177 7.94 -4.08 14.75
C LEU A 177 8.60 -2.71 14.59
N SER A 178 8.15 -1.94 13.60
CA SER A 178 8.59 -0.54 13.52
C SER A 178 7.44 0.40 13.24
N PHE A 179 7.52 1.60 13.84
CA PHE A 179 6.49 2.64 13.82
C PHE A 179 7.10 3.97 13.38
N ARG A 180 6.26 4.82 12.80
CA ARG A 180 6.58 6.20 12.50
C ARG A 180 5.33 7.05 12.64
N ASN A 181 5.46 8.21 13.29
CA ASN A 181 4.40 9.20 13.38
C ASN A 181 4.46 10.19 12.22
N GLY A 182 3.34 10.84 11.91
CA GLY A 182 3.27 11.80 10.82
C GLY A 182 3.36 11.13 9.44
N MET A 183 4.16 11.68 8.55
CA MET A 183 4.33 11.18 7.17
C MET A 183 5.05 9.81 7.18
N VAL A 184 4.48 8.82 6.50
CA VAL A 184 5.01 7.44 6.44
C VAL A 184 5.38 7.04 5.02
N MET A 185 4.46 7.20 4.07
CA MET A 185 4.63 6.84 2.65
C MET A 185 4.09 7.96 1.77
N ALA A 186 4.67 8.11 0.56
CA ALA A 186 4.32 9.21 -0.34
C ALA A 186 2.99 8.98 -1.06
N SER A 187 2.43 10.08 -1.60
CA SER A 187 1.41 10.02 -2.65
C SER A 187 1.98 9.42 -3.94
N ALA A 188 1.09 8.98 -4.83
CA ALA A 188 1.50 8.47 -6.14
C ALA A 188 0.63 9.05 -7.23
N ASP A 189 1.28 9.68 -8.24
CA ASP A 189 0.63 10.16 -9.45
C ASP A 189 1.41 9.70 -10.67
N GLU A 190 0.71 9.45 -11.76
CA GLU A 190 1.29 9.06 -13.03
C GLU A 190 1.14 10.21 -14.04
N LEU A 191 2.21 10.45 -14.79
CA LEU A 191 2.29 11.52 -15.78
C LEU A 191 2.36 10.92 -17.17
N TYR A 192 1.51 11.40 -18.07
CA TYR A 192 1.47 11.04 -19.49
C TYR A 192 1.50 12.32 -20.30
N ILE A 193 2.58 12.52 -21.10
CA ILE A 193 2.79 13.72 -21.91
C ILE A 193 3.01 13.31 -23.35
N SER A 194 2.30 13.94 -24.28
CA SER A 194 2.50 13.80 -25.73
C SER A 194 2.88 15.15 -26.32
N ILE A 195 3.99 15.21 -27.05
CA ILE A 195 4.48 16.41 -27.76
C ILE A 195 4.34 16.16 -29.24
N LYS A 196 3.65 17.03 -29.95
CA LYS A 196 3.31 16.86 -31.37
C LYS A 196 3.75 18.03 -32.23
N SER A 197 4.24 17.72 -33.44
CA SER A 197 4.53 18.68 -34.50
C SER A 197 4.26 18.05 -35.87
N THR A 198 4.62 18.74 -36.98
CA THR A 198 4.51 18.16 -38.32
C THR A 198 5.53 17.05 -38.58
N GLY A 199 6.62 16.97 -37.79
CA GLY A 199 7.77 16.16 -38.14
C GLY A 199 8.46 16.64 -39.41
N GLY A 200 9.57 16.03 -39.83
CA GLY A 200 10.26 16.46 -41.04
C GLY A 200 11.60 15.81 -41.27
N HIS A 201 12.28 16.29 -42.35
CA HIS A 201 13.61 15.82 -42.71
C HIS A 201 14.65 16.37 -41.72
N ALA A 202 15.44 15.49 -41.09
CA ALA A 202 16.39 15.90 -40.05
C ALA A 202 17.49 16.90 -40.54
N ALA A 203 17.81 16.91 -41.85
CA ALA A 203 18.73 17.87 -42.41
C ALA A 203 18.08 19.23 -42.79
N ALA A 204 16.76 19.38 -42.57
CA ALA A 204 16.03 20.61 -42.84
C ALA A 204 15.13 21.00 -41.66
N PRO A 205 15.70 21.14 -40.43
CA PRO A 205 14.95 21.34 -39.18
C PRO A 205 14.19 22.67 -39.15
N GLN A 206 14.55 23.65 -39.98
CA GLN A 206 13.88 24.96 -40.05
C GLN A 206 12.41 24.87 -40.51
N PHE A 207 11.96 23.76 -41.05
CA PHE A 207 10.60 23.56 -41.54
C PHE A 207 9.66 22.85 -40.56
N THR A 208 10.16 22.46 -39.37
CA THR A 208 9.35 21.79 -38.33
C THR A 208 9.83 22.16 -36.94
N ALA A 209 9.01 21.94 -35.94
CA ALA A 209 9.45 21.92 -34.54
C ALA A 209 10.02 20.54 -34.22
N ASP A 210 11.23 20.50 -33.65
CA ASP A 210 11.92 19.25 -33.31
C ASP A 210 11.38 18.70 -31.99
N THR A 211 10.50 17.71 -32.07
CA THR A 211 9.83 17.11 -30.93
C THR A 211 10.80 16.39 -29.98
N ILE A 212 11.91 15.85 -30.48
CA ILE A 212 12.96 15.22 -29.63
C ILE A 212 13.68 16.29 -28.81
N LEU A 213 14.09 17.38 -29.48
CA LEU A 213 14.76 18.49 -28.78
C LEU A 213 13.84 19.11 -27.72
N ILE A 214 12.58 19.38 -28.08
CA ILE A 214 11.58 19.96 -27.18
C ILE A 214 11.33 19.06 -25.96
N ALA A 215 11.13 17.76 -26.17
CA ALA A 215 10.94 16.79 -25.09
C ALA A 215 12.15 16.72 -24.15
N SER A 216 13.37 16.79 -24.70
CA SER A 216 14.61 16.82 -23.91
C SER A 216 14.69 18.05 -23.02
N HIS A 217 14.38 19.24 -23.56
CA HIS A 217 14.29 20.48 -22.79
C HIS A 217 13.20 20.39 -21.69
N LEU A 218 12.04 19.81 -22.00
CA LEU A 218 10.95 19.66 -21.05
C LEU A 218 11.36 18.78 -19.88
N VAL A 219 12.00 17.63 -20.12
CA VAL A 219 12.47 16.72 -19.05
C VAL A 219 13.41 17.45 -18.08
N VAL A 220 14.36 18.22 -18.60
CA VAL A 220 15.30 19.02 -17.79
C VAL A 220 14.55 20.13 -17.05
N SER A 221 13.67 20.84 -17.73
CA SER A 221 12.93 21.99 -17.19
C SER A 221 12.00 21.58 -16.05
N LEU A 222 11.32 20.44 -16.15
CA LEU A 222 10.41 19.95 -15.11
C LEU A 222 11.12 19.70 -13.76
N GLN A 223 12.44 19.42 -13.75
CA GLN A 223 13.18 19.17 -12.51
C GLN A 223 13.21 20.39 -11.58
N GLN A 224 13.07 21.61 -12.11
CA GLN A 224 13.01 22.82 -11.29
C GLN A 224 11.76 22.88 -10.39
N ILE A 225 10.68 22.18 -10.75
CA ILE A 225 9.46 22.16 -9.94
C ILE A 225 9.78 21.66 -8.53
N VAL A 226 10.49 20.53 -8.43
CA VAL A 226 10.92 20.00 -7.14
C VAL A 226 12.04 20.84 -6.53
N SER A 227 13.05 21.22 -7.32
CA SER A 227 14.26 21.82 -6.79
C SER A 227 14.16 23.34 -6.50
N ARG A 228 13.19 24.06 -7.08
CA ARG A 228 13.07 25.52 -7.01
C ARG A 228 11.70 26.03 -6.57
N ASN A 229 10.62 25.25 -6.74
CA ASN A 229 9.27 25.65 -6.37
C ASN A 229 8.79 25.00 -5.07
N ASN A 230 9.43 23.90 -4.64
CA ASN A 230 9.11 23.21 -3.40
C ASN A 230 10.00 23.67 -2.24
N SER A 231 9.48 23.58 -1.02
CA SER A 231 10.28 23.72 0.19
C SER A 231 11.26 22.53 0.33
N PRO A 232 12.54 22.75 0.67
CA PRO A 232 13.49 21.65 0.89
C PRO A 232 13.10 20.72 2.06
N PHE A 233 12.19 21.15 2.92
CA PHE A 233 11.66 20.36 4.05
C PHE A 233 10.43 19.54 3.66
N ASN A 234 9.96 19.62 2.42
CA ASN A 234 8.80 18.89 1.92
C ASN A 234 9.25 17.86 0.86
N PRO A 235 9.45 16.59 1.23
CA PRO A 235 9.97 15.59 0.31
C PRO A 235 9.04 15.39 -0.90
N SER A 236 9.61 15.44 -2.10
CA SER A 236 8.91 15.08 -3.33
C SER A 236 9.87 14.60 -4.41
N VAL A 237 9.35 13.80 -5.34
CA VAL A 237 10.09 13.25 -6.48
C VAL A 237 9.28 13.47 -7.75
N LEU A 238 9.93 13.96 -8.80
CA LEU A 238 9.41 14.02 -10.16
C LEU A 238 10.38 13.27 -11.08
N SER A 239 9.94 12.14 -11.61
CA SER A 239 10.77 11.32 -12.51
C SER A 239 10.05 11.07 -13.82
N ILE A 240 10.72 11.35 -14.95
CA ILE A 240 10.32 10.87 -16.25
C ILE A 240 11.02 9.54 -16.49
N THR A 241 10.23 8.48 -16.67
CA THR A 241 10.70 7.09 -16.70
C THR A 241 10.62 6.46 -18.09
N SER A 242 9.91 7.10 -19.04
CA SER A 242 9.82 6.68 -20.42
C SER A 242 9.93 7.88 -21.34
N PHE A 243 10.71 7.70 -22.43
CA PHE A 243 10.89 8.67 -23.49
C PHE A 243 10.84 7.91 -24.82
N GLN A 244 9.78 8.10 -25.60
CA GLN A 244 9.53 7.33 -26.82
C GLN A 244 9.31 8.29 -28.02
N GLY A 245 10.16 8.20 -29.01
CA GLY A 245 10.03 9.00 -30.24
C GLY A 245 11.15 8.69 -31.26
N GLY A 246 10.78 8.67 -32.54
CA GLY A 246 11.70 8.42 -33.65
C GLY A 246 12.14 6.96 -33.81
N HIS A 247 12.47 6.57 -35.04
CA HIS A 247 12.91 5.21 -35.36
C HIS A 247 14.04 5.19 -36.40
N THR A 248 14.46 6.36 -36.91
CA THR A 248 15.45 6.48 -38.00
C THR A 248 16.26 7.77 -37.82
N THR A 249 17.46 7.78 -38.40
CA THR A 249 18.45 8.85 -38.20
C THR A 249 18.16 10.12 -39.01
N ASN A 250 17.31 10.07 -40.03
CA ASN A 250 17.08 11.15 -40.96
C ASN A 250 15.68 11.76 -40.93
N VAL A 251 14.85 11.40 -39.93
CA VAL A 251 13.50 11.91 -39.73
C VAL A 251 13.32 12.46 -38.33
N ILE A 252 12.89 13.71 -38.18
CA ILE A 252 12.35 14.26 -36.94
C ILE A 252 10.94 13.72 -36.77
N PRO A 253 10.63 12.97 -35.70
CA PRO A 253 9.31 12.39 -35.50
C PRO A 253 8.25 13.47 -35.29
N SER A 254 7.02 13.18 -35.72
CA SER A 254 5.87 14.06 -35.47
C SER A 254 5.33 13.98 -34.04
N GLU A 255 5.73 12.96 -33.29
CA GLU A 255 5.28 12.77 -31.89
C GLU A 255 6.40 12.21 -31.04
N VAL A 256 6.47 12.72 -29.78
CA VAL A 256 7.24 12.13 -28.69
C VAL A 256 6.31 11.94 -27.49
N LYS A 257 6.35 10.74 -26.88
CA LYS A 257 5.60 10.40 -25.68
C LYS A 257 6.53 10.26 -24.48
N LEU A 258 6.16 10.91 -23.39
CA LEU A 258 6.84 10.79 -22.11
C LEU A 258 5.88 10.17 -21.08
N MET A 259 6.39 9.31 -20.23
CA MET A 259 5.68 8.86 -19.02
C MET A 259 6.55 9.10 -17.80
N GLY A 260 5.91 9.33 -16.66
CA GLY A 260 6.63 9.59 -15.42
C GLY A 260 5.77 9.39 -14.18
N THR A 261 6.34 9.71 -13.04
CA THR A 261 5.63 9.70 -11.76
C THR A 261 5.96 10.94 -10.95
N PHE A 262 4.96 11.40 -10.18
CA PHE A 262 5.13 12.41 -9.15
C PHE A 262 4.78 11.83 -7.79
N ARG A 263 5.64 12.07 -6.79
CA ARG A 263 5.52 11.62 -5.42
C ARG A 263 5.63 12.81 -4.48
N ALA A 264 4.77 12.90 -3.47
CA ALA A 264 4.81 13.98 -2.49
C ALA A 264 4.37 13.50 -1.09
N MET A 265 4.75 14.26 -0.07
CA MET A 265 4.39 14.01 1.33
C MET A 265 3.46 15.10 1.88
N ASN A 266 2.83 15.88 1.00
CA ASN A 266 1.93 16.98 1.35
C ASN A 266 0.94 17.20 0.21
N GLU A 267 -0.37 17.11 0.49
CA GLU A 267 -1.41 17.19 -0.54
C GLU A 267 -1.53 18.61 -1.14
N GLU A 268 -1.34 19.67 -0.35
CA GLU A 268 -1.38 21.03 -0.89
C GLU A 268 -0.26 21.24 -1.92
N TRP A 269 0.96 20.84 -1.57
CA TRP A 269 2.08 20.87 -2.51
C TRP A 269 1.85 19.95 -3.71
N ARG A 270 1.31 18.76 -3.51
CA ARG A 270 1.01 17.79 -4.56
C ARG A 270 0.17 18.42 -5.67
N PHE A 271 -0.98 18.99 -5.31
CA PHE A 271 -1.88 19.61 -6.29
C PHE A 271 -1.31 20.89 -6.90
N LYS A 272 -0.58 21.70 -6.11
CA LYS A 272 0.16 22.84 -6.66
C LYS A 272 1.22 22.42 -7.67
N ALA A 273 1.94 21.32 -7.41
CA ALA A 273 2.91 20.78 -8.36
C ALA A 273 2.25 20.28 -9.66
N HIS A 274 1.08 19.65 -9.58
CA HIS A 274 0.32 19.26 -10.79
C HIS A 274 0.02 20.45 -11.68
N GLU A 275 -0.44 21.56 -11.11
CA GLU A 275 -0.69 22.78 -11.89
C GLU A 275 0.59 23.35 -12.50
N LEU A 276 1.70 23.35 -11.76
CA LEU A 276 3.00 23.78 -12.28
C LEU A 276 3.50 22.88 -13.40
N ILE A 277 3.36 21.55 -13.26
CA ILE A 277 3.76 20.58 -14.28
C ILE A 277 2.97 20.80 -15.57
N LYS A 278 1.64 20.92 -15.47
CA LYS A 278 0.77 21.18 -16.62
C LYS A 278 1.13 22.49 -17.31
N LYS A 279 1.20 23.58 -16.54
CA LYS A 279 1.53 24.91 -17.06
C LYS A 279 2.88 24.91 -17.77
N GLN A 280 3.93 24.44 -17.11
CA GLN A 280 5.28 24.43 -17.68
C GLN A 280 5.39 23.55 -18.94
N THR A 281 4.70 22.40 -18.97
CA THR A 281 4.65 21.54 -20.15
C THR A 281 4.05 22.28 -21.34
N ILE A 282 2.87 22.87 -21.18
CA ILE A 282 2.17 23.55 -22.26
C ILE A 282 2.94 24.81 -22.72
N GLU A 283 3.36 25.67 -21.80
CA GLU A 283 4.02 26.91 -22.14
C GLU A 283 5.38 26.72 -22.83
N LEU A 284 6.22 25.77 -22.33
CA LEU A 284 7.52 25.48 -22.94
C LEU A 284 7.36 24.89 -24.36
N VAL A 285 6.50 23.90 -24.51
CA VAL A 285 6.29 23.21 -25.78
C VAL A 285 5.73 24.18 -26.82
N THR A 286 4.75 25.02 -26.45
CA THR A 286 4.17 26.04 -27.32
C THR A 286 5.20 27.09 -27.72
N ALA A 287 6.02 27.57 -26.76
CA ALA A 287 7.08 28.56 -27.06
C ALA A 287 8.13 28.02 -28.04
N MET A 288 8.31 26.70 -28.13
CA MET A 288 9.21 26.04 -29.08
C MET A 288 8.52 25.62 -30.41
N GLY A 289 7.25 26.00 -30.61
CA GLY A 289 6.51 25.80 -31.86
C GLY A 289 5.84 24.44 -32.05
N ALA A 290 5.62 23.71 -30.95
CA ALA A 290 4.91 22.41 -30.93
C ALA A 290 3.65 22.45 -30.09
N GLU A 291 2.86 21.37 -30.08
CA GLU A 291 1.68 21.19 -29.27
C GLU A 291 1.94 20.13 -28.19
N ALA A 292 1.42 20.33 -26.99
CA ALA A 292 1.48 19.36 -25.89
C ALA A 292 0.08 18.96 -25.41
N ASP A 293 -0.07 17.66 -25.15
CA ASP A 293 -1.15 17.11 -24.35
C ASP A 293 -0.57 16.48 -23.09
N ILE A 294 -1.17 16.75 -21.94
CA ILE A 294 -0.74 16.23 -20.63
C ILE A 294 -1.91 15.72 -19.83
N HIS A 295 -1.82 14.47 -19.42
CA HIS A 295 -2.72 13.84 -18.46
C HIS A 295 -1.94 13.46 -17.19
N ILE A 296 -2.52 13.78 -16.01
CA ILE A 296 -2.02 13.33 -14.72
C ILE A 296 -3.09 12.42 -14.12
N ASP A 297 -2.76 11.14 -14.00
CA ASP A 297 -3.59 10.17 -13.30
C ASP A 297 -3.31 10.28 -11.80
N ILE A 298 -4.33 10.74 -11.06
CA ILE A 298 -4.22 11.00 -9.63
C ILE A 298 -4.43 9.69 -8.88
N GLY A 299 -3.36 9.19 -8.28
CA GLY A 299 -3.40 7.99 -7.45
C GLY A 299 -3.57 8.30 -5.96
N TYR A 300 -2.92 7.50 -5.10
CA TYR A 300 -3.11 7.53 -3.66
C TYR A 300 -2.55 8.82 -3.02
N PRO A 301 -3.21 9.35 -1.96
CA PRO A 301 -2.61 10.39 -1.13
C PRO A 301 -1.42 9.85 -0.34
N PHE A 302 -0.70 10.69 0.39
CA PHE A 302 0.37 10.22 1.27
C PHE A 302 -0.22 9.59 2.55
N VAL A 303 0.45 8.54 3.08
CA VAL A 303 0.05 7.92 4.35
C VAL A 303 0.45 8.81 5.52
N LEU A 304 -0.55 9.18 6.33
CA LEU A 304 -0.39 10.01 7.52
C LEU A 304 -0.76 9.21 8.78
N ASN A 305 0.20 8.85 9.60
CA ASN A 305 -0.09 8.31 10.92
C ASN A 305 -0.46 9.43 11.91
N ASP A 306 -1.56 9.25 12.62
CA ASP A 306 -1.91 10.11 13.75
C ASP A 306 -0.85 10.00 14.85
N GLU A 307 -0.37 11.14 15.35
CA GLU A 307 0.76 11.17 16.26
C GLU A 307 0.42 10.58 17.63
N ALA A 308 -0.75 10.88 18.16
CA ALA A 308 -1.21 10.38 19.45
C ALA A 308 -1.47 8.86 19.39
N LEU A 309 -2.15 8.42 18.32
CA LEU A 309 -2.45 7.01 18.08
C LEU A 309 -1.17 6.20 17.80
N GLY A 310 -0.24 6.73 16.99
CA GLY A 310 1.04 6.09 16.71
C GLY A 310 1.90 5.90 17.97
N ASN A 311 1.95 6.93 18.84
CA ASN A 311 2.65 6.82 20.13
C ASN A 311 1.98 5.78 21.06
N ALA A 312 0.65 5.74 21.10
CA ALA A 312 -0.09 4.75 21.88
C ALA A 312 0.16 3.33 21.33
N ALA A 313 0.09 3.14 20.00
CA ALA A 313 0.35 1.86 19.35
C ALA A 313 1.78 1.36 19.60
N ARG A 314 2.78 2.25 19.46
CA ARG A 314 4.19 1.94 19.77
C ARG A 314 4.35 1.47 21.23
N LYS A 315 3.79 2.20 22.18
CA LYS A 315 3.81 1.81 23.59
C LYS A 315 3.18 0.43 23.81
N LYS A 316 2.05 0.15 23.16
CA LYS A 316 1.41 -1.17 23.21
C LYS A 316 2.29 -2.27 22.60
N ALA A 317 3.01 -1.99 21.52
CA ALA A 317 3.98 -2.91 20.97
C ALA A 317 5.14 -3.18 21.94
N GLU A 318 5.68 -2.15 22.57
CA GLU A 318 6.72 -2.27 23.59
C GLU A 318 6.25 -3.10 24.80
N GLU A 319 5.01 -2.92 25.23
CA GLU A 319 4.38 -3.75 26.27
C GLU A 319 4.19 -5.21 25.82
N TYR A 320 3.88 -5.44 24.53
CA TYR A 320 3.57 -6.76 23.97
C TYR A 320 4.83 -7.61 23.78
N MET A 321 5.89 -7.05 23.22
CA MET A 321 7.08 -7.79 22.78
C MET A 321 8.41 -7.28 23.34
N GLY A 322 8.40 -6.25 24.21
CA GLY A 322 9.57 -5.62 24.78
C GLY A 322 10.13 -4.48 23.89
N ALA A 323 10.58 -3.41 24.54
CA ALA A 323 11.04 -2.19 23.84
C ALA A 323 12.22 -2.43 22.87
N ALA A 324 13.10 -3.41 23.13
CA ALA A 324 14.22 -3.76 22.26
C ALA A 324 13.79 -4.31 20.88
N ASN A 325 12.53 -4.72 20.75
CA ASN A 325 11.94 -5.27 19.52
C ASN A 325 11.06 -4.26 18.78
N VAL A 326 11.03 -2.99 19.20
CA VAL A 326 10.24 -1.94 18.58
C VAL A 326 11.17 -0.82 18.11
N GLU A 327 11.20 -0.61 16.79
CA GLU A 327 12.09 0.34 16.14
C GLU A 327 11.31 1.51 15.52
N GLU A 328 12.01 2.52 15.02
CA GLU A 328 11.45 3.59 14.20
C GLU A 328 11.57 3.23 12.72
N THR A 329 10.51 3.46 11.95
CA THR A 329 10.49 3.25 10.50
C THR A 329 11.03 4.49 9.78
N GLU A 330 11.87 4.29 8.76
CA GLU A 330 12.28 5.35 7.85
C GLU A 330 11.12 5.80 6.94
N LEU A 331 11.19 7.07 6.52
CA LEU A 331 10.29 7.64 5.52
C LEU A 331 10.49 6.93 4.17
N ARG A 332 9.41 6.63 3.45
CA ARG A 332 9.47 5.94 2.16
C ARG A 332 8.69 6.67 1.08
N MET A 333 9.27 6.67 -0.14
CA MET A 333 8.63 7.26 -1.32
C MET A 333 7.71 6.27 -2.08
N GLY A 334 7.52 5.05 -1.58
CA GLY A 334 6.46 4.15 -2.03
C GLY A 334 5.09 4.68 -1.63
N ALA A 335 4.03 4.21 -2.30
CA ALA A 335 2.65 4.58 -2.01
C ALA A 335 1.89 3.39 -1.37
N GLU A 336 0.75 3.68 -0.77
CA GLU A 336 -0.12 2.71 -0.08
C GLU A 336 -1.52 3.32 0.03
N ASP A 337 -2.55 2.60 -0.40
CA ASP A 337 -3.92 3.13 -0.44
C ASP A 337 -4.60 3.23 0.93
N PHE A 338 -4.01 2.62 1.99
CA PHE A 338 -4.38 2.88 3.38
C PHE A 338 -4.40 4.39 3.71
N ALA A 339 -3.68 5.18 2.92
CA ALA A 339 -3.69 6.62 2.97
C ALA A 339 -5.10 7.22 2.94
N TYR A 340 -6.03 6.65 2.16
CA TYR A 340 -7.41 7.12 2.13
C TYR A 340 -8.10 7.06 3.49
N TYR A 341 -7.85 6.01 4.28
CA TYR A 341 -8.34 5.92 5.66
C TYR A 341 -7.68 6.95 6.56
N SER A 342 -6.35 7.12 6.43
CA SER A 342 -5.55 8.00 7.29
C SER A 342 -5.92 9.48 7.15
N HIS A 343 -6.54 9.88 6.04
CA HIS A 343 -7.09 11.22 5.83
C HIS A 343 -8.56 11.37 6.28
N LYS A 344 -9.18 10.31 6.81
CA LYS A 344 -10.59 10.31 7.24
C LYS A 344 -10.75 10.14 8.75
N ILE A 345 -9.94 9.27 9.36
CA ILE A 345 -9.97 8.96 10.80
C ILE A 345 -8.54 8.79 11.32
N PRO A 346 -8.31 8.92 12.64
CA PRO A 346 -7.02 8.61 13.24
C PRO A 346 -6.54 7.21 12.84
N ALA A 347 -5.36 7.13 12.24
CA ALA A 347 -4.81 5.92 11.64
C ALA A 347 -3.38 5.65 12.11
N CYS A 348 -3.02 4.37 12.19
CA CYS A 348 -1.64 3.95 12.43
C CYS A 348 -1.29 2.76 11.53
N PHE A 349 -0.42 3.02 10.57
CA PHE A 349 0.20 2.04 9.69
C PHE A 349 1.59 1.71 10.23
N PHE A 350 1.87 0.43 10.49
CA PHE A 350 3.13 0.00 11.08
C PHE A 350 3.75 -1.18 10.32
N ARG A 351 5.04 -1.41 10.51
CA ARG A 351 5.78 -2.47 9.82
C ARG A 351 5.95 -3.68 10.71
N LEU A 352 5.73 -4.85 10.11
CA LEU A 352 5.98 -6.17 10.68
C LEU A 352 7.28 -6.73 10.12
N GLY A 353 8.27 -6.99 10.96
CA GLY A 353 9.51 -7.64 10.58
C GLY A 353 9.27 -9.04 10.05
N ALA A 354 9.70 -9.28 8.82
CA ALA A 354 9.48 -10.53 8.09
C ALA A 354 10.79 -11.14 7.54
N GLY A 355 11.90 -10.43 7.62
CA GLY A 355 13.20 -10.89 7.15
C GLY A 355 13.89 -11.84 8.13
N ASN A 356 14.82 -12.64 7.59
CA ASN A 356 15.72 -13.48 8.39
C ASN A 356 17.02 -13.73 7.61
N LYS A 357 18.06 -12.95 7.90
CA LYS A 357 19.36 -13.04 7.23
C LYS A 357 20.00 -14.42 7.41
N ALA A 358 19.85 -15.03 8.59
CA ALA A 358 20.42 -16.34 8.87
C ALA A 358 19.81 -17.46 8.04
N LYS A 359 18.56 -17.31 7.61
CA LYS A 359 17.86 -18.23 6.70
C LYS A 359 17.91 -17.80 5.23
N GLY A 360 18.60 -16.73 4.87
CA GLY A 360 18.64 -16.19 3.52
C GLY A 360 17.32 -15.51 3.06
N ILE A 361 16.40 -15.19 3.97
CA ILE A 361 15.15 -14.50 3.66
C ILE A 361 15.43 -12.99 3.68
N THR A 362 15.84 -12.46 2.53
CA THR A 362 16.31 -11.06 2.38
C THR A 362 15.76 -10.36 1.14
N SER A 363 15.02 -11.07 0.28
CA SER A 363 14.43 -10.49 -0.93
C SER A 363 13.40 -9.43 -0.59
N GLY A 364 13.44 -8.30 -1.29
CA GLY A 364 12.49 -7.21 -1.12
C GLY A 364 11.10 -7.58 -1.64
N VAL A 365 10.08 -6.81 -1.23
CA VAL A 365 8.75 -6.88 -1.85
C VAL A 365 8.83 -6.57 -3.34
N HIS A 366 7.84 -7.02 -4.13
CA HIS A 366 7.76 -6.87 -5.60
C HIS A 366 8.90 -7.61 -6.34
N THR A 367 9.52 -8.61 -5.74
CA THR A 367 10.51 -9.46 -6.41
C THR A 367 10.02 -10.91 -6.54
N PRO A 368 10.43 -11.66 -7.58
CA PRO A 368 10.00 -13.04 -7.79
C PRO A 368 10.46 -14.02 -6.71
N THR A 369 11.42 -13.62 -5.89
CA THR A 369 11.99 -14.41 -4.78
C THR A 369 11.58 -13.89 -3.40
N PHE A 370 10.58 -12.98 -3.32
CA PHE A 370 10.06 -12.50 -2.05
C PHE A 370 9.54 -13.66 -1.21
N ASN A 371 9.90 -13.70 0.06
CA ASN A 371 9.38 -14.62 1.06
C ASN A 371 9.54 -14.01 2.47
N ILE A 372 8.99 -14.68 3.47
CA ILE A 372 9.02 -14.25 4.86
C ILE A 372 9.52 -15.35 5.79
N ASP A 373 10.03 -14.99 6.96
CA ASP A 373 10.09 -15.91 8.08
C ASP A 373 8.70 -16.02 8.74
N GLU A 374 8.11 -17.20 8.73
CA GLU A 374 6.72 -17.46 9.13
C GLU A 374 6.41 -17.16 10.60
N ARG A 375 7.45 -17.00 11.45
CA ARG A 375 7.27 -16.52 12.82
C ARG A 375 6.67 -15.10 12.86
N ALA A 376 6.73 -14.36 11.76
CA ALA A 376 6.07 -13.06 11.63
C ALA A 376 4.55 -13.17 11.81
N ILE A 377 3.92 -14.29 11.43
CA ILE A 377 2.48 -14.52 11.53
C ILE A 377 2.03 -14.50 13.00
N GLU A 378 2.73 -15.22 13.89
CA GLU A 378 2.44 -15.20 15.33
C GLU A 378 2.49 -13.78 15.90
N THR A 379 3.56 -13.03 15.56
CA THR A 379 3.73 -11.64 15.99
C THR A 379 2.64 -10.74 15.43
N GLY A 380 2.35 -10.83 14.12
CA GLY A 380 1.39 -9.96 13.44
C GLY A 380 -0.04 -10.17 13.94
N MET A 381 -0.53 -11.42 14.01
CA MET A 381 -1.89 -11.69 14.47
C MET A 381 -2.08 -11.33 15.94
N GLY A 382 -1.08 -11.59 16.78
CA GLY A 382 -1.14 -11.24 18.19
C GLY A 382 -1.13 -9.73 18.42
N MET A 383 -0.29 -8.99 17.68
CA MET A 383 -0.23 -7.54 17.78
C MET A 383 -1.52 -6.86 17.29
N MET A 384 -2.08 -7.31 16.15
CA MET A 384 -3.36 -6.81 15.65
C MET A 384 -4.49 -7.08 16.66
N ALA A 385 -4.55 -8.28 17.25
CA ALA A 385 -5.52 -8.58 18.30
C ALA A 385 -5.33 -7.70 19.54
N TRP A 386 -4.09 -7.43 19.95
CA TRP A 386 -3.78 -6.58 21.10
C TRP A 386 -4.20 -5.12 20.86
N LEU A 387 -3.91 -4.55 19.69
CA LEU A 387 -4.36 -3.22 19.31
C LEU A 387 -5.89 -3.13 19.25
N GLY A 388 -6.58 -4.14 18.73
CA GLY A 388 -8.03 -4.18 18.66
C GLY A 388 -8.70 -4.26 20.04
N ALA A 389 -8.09 -5.00 20.98
CA ALA A 389 -8.69 -5.25 22.29
C ALA A 389 -8.46 -4.13 23.32
N ASP A 390 -7.36 -3.38 23.23
CA ASP A 390 -6.87 -2.57 24.37
C ASP A 390 -6.51 -1.10 24.03
N ILE A 391 -6.71 -0.63 22.82
CA ILE A 391 -6.52 0.80 22.47
C ILE A 391 -7.84 1.53 22.26
#